data_951a182d398f6ead04117eb833e813db
#
_entry.id   951a182d398f6ead04117eb833e813db
#
_cell.length_a   1.000
_cell.length_b   1.000
_cell.length_c   1.000
_cell.angle_alpha   90.00
_cell.angle_beta   90.00
_cell.angle_gamma   90.00
#
_symmetry.space_group_name_H-M   'P 1'
#
loop_
_entity.id
_entity.type
_entity.pdbx_description
1 polymer ?
#
loop_
_entity_poly.entity_id
_entity_poly.type
_entity_poly.pdbx_seq_one_letter_code
_entity_poly.pdbx_strand_id
1 'polypeptide(L)'
;MQFGVSTHLYHGARLDRDHLVEIAAHGFEAVEIYATRTHFDYHDEQAVIGVEGHLKDARLRAHAVHAPTTESYRDGVWGPSYSIAHGDESARKQAVEETAAAIRAAYRLGAPLVVLHPGTPTAQQPSAKDNRTDAFVRSVEELHAVAEPLGVRLALEVIPNRLGDAQSLVDLLEGALDLERLGLCLDTGHSNILGDVSEAVEIAGGYVIATHLHDNDGRADSHQVPFTGAIDWPTVLMAFRKIGYEGTWVFELVGTEPRLVLERAARARRRIEELLTS
;
A
#
# COMPACT_ATOMS: atom_id res chain seq x y z
N MET A 1 7.74 13.79 -11.90
CA MET A 1 7.55 12.84 -10.77
C MET A 1 6.40 13.33 -9.91
N GLN A 2 5.57 12.44 -9.40
CA GLN A 2 4.51 12.75 -8.45
C GLN A 2 4.79 12.03 -7.12
N PHE A 3 4.48 12.70 -6.00
CA PHE A 3 4.68 12.14 -4.68
C PHE A 3 3.40 12.17 -3.86
N GLY A 4 3.19 11.12 -3.09
CA GLY A 4 2.04 10.96 -2.21
C GLY A 4 2.45 10.47 -0.83
N VAL A 5 1.48 10.49 0.08
CA VAL A 5 1.60 9.94 1.44
C VAL A 5 0.41 9.04 1.71
N SER A 6 0.66 7.87 2.31
CA SER A 6 -0.42 7.02 2.83
C SER A 6 -1.01 7.64 4.09
N THR A 7 -2.35 7.67 4.17
CA THR A 7 -3.06 8.11 5.38
C THR A 7 -2.90 7.14 6.55
N HIS A 8 -2.17 6.03 6.34
CA HIS A 8 -1.68 5.16 7.42
C HIS A 8 -0.98 5.95 8.53
N LEU A 9 -0.31 7.06 8.20
CA LEU A 9 0.26 7.99 9.17
C LEU A 9 -0.74 8.44 10.25
N TYR A 10 -2.01 8.45 9.95
CA TYR A 10 -3.10 8.89 10.83
C TYR A 10 -4.06 7.76 11.22
N HIS A 11 -3.65 6.49 11.07
CA HIS A 11 -4.53 5.32 11.30
C HIS A 11 -5.21 5.29 12.67
N GLY A 12 -4.61 5.94 13.68
CA GLY A 12 -5.17 6.05 15.04
C GLY A 12 -6.35 7.02 15.18
N ALA A 13 -6.67 7.79 14.14
CA ALA A 13 -7.77 8.74 14.12
C ALA A 13 -8.70 8.51 12.94
N ARG A 14 -9.95 9.02 13.04
CA ARG A 14 -10.85 9.10 11.87
C ARG A 14 -10.24 10.08 10.86
N LEU A 15 -10.14 9.68 9.60
CA LEU A 15 -9.65 10.54 8.54
C LEU A 15 -10.57 11.75 8.36
N ASP A 16 -10.00 12.92 8.43
CA ASP A 16 -10.71 14.18 8.30
C ASP A 16 -9.99 15.14 7.34
N ARG A 17 -10.58 16.32 7.16
CA ARG A 17 -10.08 17.38 6.29
C ARG A 17 -8.69 17.87 6.71
N ASP A 18 -8.47 18.03 8.00
CA ASP A 18 -7.24 18.66 8.52
C ASP A 18 -6.01 17.78 8.27
N HIS A 19 -6.15 16.45 8.37
CA HIS A 19 -5.10 15.50 7.98
C HIS A 19 -4.68 15.67 6.50
N LEU A 20 -5.67 15.78 5.60
CA LEU A 20 -5.39 15.94 4.17
C LEU A 20 -4.79 17.31 3.85
N VAL A 21 -5.28 18.36 4.49
CA VAL A 21 -4.71 19.72 4.36
C VAL A 21 -3.27 19.75 4.88
N GLU A 22 -2.96 19.05 5.96
CA GLU A 22 -1.61 18.95 6.49
C GLU A 22 -0.67 18.24 5.50
N ILE A 23 -1.08 17.13 4.87
CA ILE A 23 -0.32 16.47 3.81
C ILE A 23 -0.05 17.43 2.65
N ALA A 24 -1.08 18.11 2.15
CA ALA A 24 -0.95 19.07 1.06
C ALA A 24 -0.01 20.24 1.39
N ALA A 25 -0.08 20.76 2.64
CA ALA A 25 0.78 21.85 3.10
C ALA A 25 2.28 21.49 3.09
N HIS A 26 2.62 20.20 3.16
CA HIS A 26 3.98 19.72 3.03
C HIS A 26 4.41 19.44 1.56
N GLY A 27 3.55 19.80 0.60
CA GLY A 27 3.84 19.78 -0.84
C GLY A 27 3.64 18.42 -1.49
N PHE A 28 2.88 17.51 -0.88
CA PHE A 28 2.44 16.28 -1.53
C PHE A 28 1.20 16.54 -2.37
N GLU A 29 1.06 15.83 -3.49
CA GLU A 29 -0.01 16.06 -4.48
C GLU A 29 -1.01 14.92 -4.51
N ALA A 30 -0.65 13.79 -3.92
CA ALA A 30 -1.45 12.58 -3.91
C ALA A 30 -1.49 11.95 -2.51
N VAL A 31 -2.52 11.14 -2.29
CA VAL A 31 -2.63 10.33 -1.10
C VAL A 31 -3.05 8.91 -1.46
N GLU A 32 -2.59 7.97 -0.67
CA GLU A 32 -3.22 6.68 -0.54
C GLU A 32 -4.11 6.68 0.69
N ILE A 33 -5.35 6.20 0.54
CA ILE A 33 -6.30 6.11 1.65
C ILE A 33 -6.19 4.73 2.28
N TYR A 34 -5.77 4.68 3.54
CA TYR A 34 -5.67 3.43 4.32
C TYR A 34 -7.04 2.99 4.80
N ALA A 35 -7.53 1.86 4.29
CA ALA A 35 -8.89 1.39 4.56
C ALA A 35 -8.95 0.52 5.83
N THR A 36 -9.03 1.16 6.99
CA THR A 36 -9.45 0.53 8.25
C THR A 36 -10.71 1.22 8.74
N ARG A 37 -11.77 0.48 9.08
CA ARG A 37 -13.11 1.04 9.35
C ARG A 37 -13.13 2.12 10.43
N THR A 38 -12.21 2.08 11.37
CA THR A 38 -12.05 3.13 12.39
C THR A 38 -11.41 4.40 11.86
N HIS A 39 -10.57 4.29 10.81
CA HIS A 39 -9.92 5.41 10.14
C HIS A 39 -10.74 5.93 8.97
N PHE A 40 -11.09 5.08 8.04
CA PHE A 40 -11.94 5.36 6.88
C PHE A 40 -12.99 4.25 6.74
N ASP A 41 -14.26 4.55 7.05
CA ASP A 41 -15.35 3.58 6.91
C ASP A 41 -15.82 3.50 5.46
N TYR A 42 -15.21 2.62 4.70
CA TYR A 42 -15.49 2.38 3.29
C TYR A 42 -16.86 1.71 3.04
N HIS A 43 -17.57 1.28 4.08
CA HIS A 43 -18.97 0.81 4.01
C HIS A 43 -19.97 1.94 4.17
N ASP A 44 -19.58 3.05 4.80
CA ASP A 44 -20.46 4.21 4.99
C ASP A 44 -20.35 5.17 3.80
N GLU A 45 -21.42 5.26 3.03
CA GLU A 45 -21.48 6.17 1.87
C GLU A 45 -21.22 7.63 2.25
N GLN A 46 -21.67 8.07 3.42
CA GLN A 46 -21.46 9.45 3.87
C GLN A 46 -20.00 9.69 4.24
N ALA A 47 -19.31 8.70 4.80
CA ALA A 47 -17.88 8.77 5.06
C ALA A 47 -17.09 8.87 3.75
N VAL A 48 -17.46 8.09 2.71
CA VAL A 48 -16.83 8.17 1.39
C VAL A 48 -17.04 9.54 0.74
N ILE A 49 -18.28 10.07 0.75
CA ILE A 49 -18.59 11.41 0.23
C ILE A 49 -17.81 12.48 1.01
N GLY A 50 -17.72 12.34 2.33
CA GLY A 50 -16.95 13.25 3.17
C GLY A 50 -15.48 13.32 2.76
N VAL A 51 -14.82 12.16 2.60
CA VAL A 51 -13.42 12.08 2.17
C VAL A 51 -13.24 12.64 0.75
N GLU A 52 -14.17 12.38 -0.18
CA GLU A 52 -14.14 13.00 -1.51
C GLU A 52 -14.15 14.53 -1.43
N GLY A 53 -15.01 15.11 -0.56
CA GLY A 53 -15.05 16.55 -0.30
C GLY A 53 -13.73 17.07 0.28
N HIS A 54 -13.17 16.38 1.27
CA HIS A 54 -11.91 16.77 1.91
C HIS A 54 -10.72 16.73 0.93
N LEU A 55 -10.68 15.73 0.03
CA LEU A 55 -9.67 15.66 -1.04
C LEU A 55 -9.74 16.88 -1.96
N LYS A 56 -10.95 17.26 -2.38
CA LYS A 56 -11.18 18.46 -3.21
C LYS A 56 -10.72 19.74 -2.49
N ASP A 57 -11.07 19.89 -1.23
CA ASP A 57 -10.68 21.04 -0.40
C ASP A 57 -9.16 21.14 -0.25
N ALA A 58 -8.49 20.01 -0.02
CA ALA A 58 -7.04 19.92 0.11
C ALA A 58 -6.30 19.98 -1.25
N ARG A 59 -7.03 19.88 -2.36
CA ARG A 59 -6.48 19.75 -3.73
C ARG A 59 -5.54 18.55 -3.87
N LEU A 60 -5.86 17.47 -3.19
CA LEU A 60 -5.14 16.20 -3.28
C LEU A 60 -5.88 15.23 -4.22
N ARG A 61 -5.10 14.42 -4.92
CA ARG A 61 -5.62 13.32 -5.72
C ARG A 61 -5.56 12.02 -4.91
N ALA A 62 -6.66 11.28 -4.85
CA ALA A 62 -6.60 9.88 -4.39
C ALA A 62 -5.82 9.07 -5.44
N HIS A 63 -4.66 8.56 -5.06
CA HIS A 63 -3.82 7.72 -5.91
C HIS A 63 -4.19 6.25 -5.79
N ALA A 64 -4.35 5.79 -4.57
CA ALA A 64 -4.72 4.43 -4.25
C ALA A 64 -5.62 4.36 -3.01
N VAL A 65 -6.26 3.23 -2.83
CA VAL A 65 -6.79 2.79 -1.55
C VAL A 65 -5.99 1.55 -1.13
N HIS A 66 -5.41 1.55 0.06
CA HIS A 66 -4.85 0.35 0.65
C HIS A 66 -5.98 -0.50 1.21
N ALA A 67 -6.13 -1.72 0.74
CA ALA A 67 -7.18 -2.63 1.19
C ALA A 67 -7.08 -2.94 2.69
N PRO A 68 -8.21 -3.21 3.37
CA PRO A 68 -8.18 -3.45 4.81
C PRO A 68 -7.43 -4.74 5.15
N THR A 69 -6.43 -4.62 6.00
CA THR A 69 -5.67 -5.75 6.57
C THR A 69 -6.21 -6.15 7.94
N THR A 70 -6.98 -5.26 8.57
CA THR A 70 -7.62 -5.46 9.88
C THR A 70 -8.97 -4.76 9.93
N GLU A 71 -9.86 -5.25 10.81
CA GLU A 71 -11.18 -4.66 11.01
C GLU A 71 -11.11 -3.24 11.58
N SER A 72 -10.22 -3.02 12.53
CA SER A 72 -10.18 -1.77 13.30
C SER A 72 -8.83 -1.53 13.97
N TYR A 73 -8.61 -0.28 14.39
CA TYR A 73 -7.56 0.09 15.32
C TYR A 73 -8.18 0.96 16.43
N ARG A 74 -8.02 0.56 17.70
CA ARG A 74 -8.57 1.29 18.86
C ARG A 74 -7.60 1.22 20.03
N ASP A 75 -7.31 2.33 20.65
CA ASP A 75 -6.50 2.42 21.88
C ASP A 75 -5.15 1.69 21.77
N GLY A 76 -4.49 1.78 20.62
CA GLY A 76 -3.20 1.12 20.40
C GLY A 76 -3.28 -0.35 20.01
N VAL A 77 -4.49 -0.90 19.81
CA VAL A 77 -4.70 -2.33 19.51
C VAL A 77 -5.37 -2.50 18.16
N TRP A 78 -4.74 -3.33 17.31
CA TRP A 78 -5.34 -3.78 16.06
C TRP A 78 -6.42 -4.83 16.33
N GLY A 79 -7.54 -4.71 15.65
CA GLY A 79 -8.63 -5.67 15.66
C GLY A 79 -8.31 -6.95 14.88
N PRO A 80 -9.32 -7.83 14.67
CA PRO A 80 -9.16 -9.03 13.88
C PRO A 80 -8.57 -8.74 12.51
N SER A 81 -7.61 -9.58 12.07
CA SER A 81 -6.97 -9.43 10.76
C SER A 81 -7.86 -9.98 9.64
N TYR A 82 -7.76 -9.37 8.48
CA TYR A 82 -8.30 -9.86 7.23
C TYR A 82 -7.16 -10.39 6.36
N SER A 83 -7.32 -11.62 5.87
CA SER A 83 -6.36 -12.20 4.94
C SER A 83 -7.09 -12.86 3.78
N ILE A 84 -6.86 -12.35 2.58
CA ILE A 84 -7.39 -12.93 1.33
C ILE A 84 -6.68 -14.23 0.94
N ALA A 85 -5.61 -14.60 1.66
CA ALA A 85 -4.89 -15.87 1.52
C ALA A 85 -5.25 -16.89 2.60
N HIS A 86 -6.34 -16.69 3.36
CA HIS A 86 -6.72 -17.59 4.44
C HIS A 86 -7.32 -18.90 3.91
N GLY A 87 -6.84 -20.05 4.40
CA GLY A 87 -7.33 -21.36 3.97
C GLY A 87 -8.68 -21.78 4.57
N ASP A 88 -9.19 -21.07 5.58
CA ASP A 88 -10.58 -21.19 6.01
C ASP A 88 -11.46 -20.35 5.08
N GLU A 89 -12.40 -20.98 4.40
CA GLU A 89 -13.21 -20.34 3.36
C GLU A 89 -14.10 -19.21 3.89
N SER A 90 -14.58 -19.31 5.13
CA SER A 90 -15.41 -18.25 5.74
C SER A 90 -14.58 -17.00 6.01
N ALA A 91 -13.38 -17.16 6.61
CA ALA A 91 -12.46 -16.07 6.87
C ALA A 91 -11.96 -15.43 5.57
N ARG A 92 -11.63 -16.25 4.55
CA ARG A 92 -11.22 -15.77 3.23
C ARG A 92 -12.32 -14.92 2.59
N LYS A 93 -13.57 -15.43 2.55
CA LYS A 93 -14.70 -14.71 1.98
C LYS A 93 -14.97 -13.40 2.68
N GLN A 94 -14.89 -13.37 4.00
CA GLN A 94 -15.02 -12.12 4.75
C GLN A 94 -13.94 -11.09 4.31
N ALA A 95 -12.69 -11.51 4.19
CA ALA A 95 -11.60 -10.63 3.72
C ALA A 95 -11.83 -10.15 2.28
N VAL A 96 -12.34 -11.02 1.39
CA VAL A 96 -12.72 -10.66 0.01
C VAL A 96 -13.86 -9.65 -0.01
N GLU A 97 -14.90 -9.82 0.80
CA GLU A 97 -16.04 -8.89 0.90
C GLU A 97 -15.60 -7.50 1.38
N GLU A 98 -14.76 -7.44 2.41
CA GLU A 98 -14.19 -6.18 2.92
C GLU A 98 -13.31 -5.49 1.86
N THR A 99 -12.46 -6.25 1.20
CA THR A 99 -11.61 -5.74 0.10
C THR A 99 -12.45 -5.25 -1.09
N ALA A 100 -13.50 -5.99 -1.46
CA ALA A 100 -14.42 -5.59 -2.54
C ALA A 100 -15.18 -4.29 -2.19
N ALA A 101 -15.51 -4.06 -0.91
CA ALA A 101 -16.08 -2.79 -0.47
C ALA A 101 -15.07 -1.64 -0.61
N ALA A 102 -13.81 -1.87 -0.25
CA ALA A 102 -12.73 -0.90 -0.44
C ALA A 102 -12.46 -0.58 -1.93
N ILE A 103 -12.55 -1.58 -2.84
CA ILE A 103 -12.46 -1.35 -4.30
C ILE A 103 -13.59 -0.43 -4.78
N ARG A 104 -14.82 -0.64 -4.32
CA ARG A 104 -15.95 0.25 -4.66
C ARG A 104 -15.76 1.67 -4.12
N ALA A 105 -15.22 1.80 -2.91
CA ALA A 105 -14.87 3.10 -2.35
C ALA A 105 -13.74 3.78 -3.15
N ALA A 106 -12.71 3.04 -3.57
CA ALA A 106 -11.64 3.54 -4.42
C ALA A 106 -12.20 4.13 -5.73
N TYR A 107 -13.08 3.40 -6.41
CA TYR A 107 -13.76 3.90 -7.60
C TYR A 107 -14.51 5.23 -7.34
N ARG A 108 -15.25 5.34 -6.22
CA ARG A 108 -15.98 6.55 -5.83
C ARG A 108 -15.05 7.73 -5.56
N LEU A 109 -13.90 7.48 -4.95
CA LEU A 109 -12.88 8.49 -4.68
C LEU A 109 -12.05 8.87 -5.92
N GLY A 110 -12.25 8.18 -7.05
CA GLY A 110 -11.45 8.37 -8.27
C GLY A 110 -10.03 7.83 -8.14
N ALA A 111 -9.77 6.94 -7.17
CA ALA A 111 -8.50 6.26 -7.02
C ALA A 111 -8.38 5.12 -8.06
N PRO A 112 -7.36 5.15 -8.94
CA PRO A 112 -7.21 4.15 -10.00
C PRO A 112 -6.64 2.82 -9.53
N LEU A 113 -6.19 2.72 -8.28
CA LEU A 113 -5.47 1.59 -7.72
C LEU A 113 -6.04 1.14 -6.38
N VAL A 114 -5.98 -0.16 -6.12
CA VAL A 114 -6.14 -0.74 -4.78
C VAL A 114 -4.92 -1.62 -4.50
N VAL A 115 -4.25 -1.38 -3.38
CA VAL A 115 -3.12 -2.18 -2.90
C VAL A 115 -3.63 -3.34 -2.05
N LEU A 116 -3.10 -4.54 -2.28
CA LEU A 116 -3.53 -5.79 -1.65
C LEU A 116 -2.35 -6.51 -1.00
N HIS A 117 -2.48 -6.89 0.26
CA HIS A 117 -1.55 -7.83 0.89
C HIS A 117 -1.76 -9.27 0.39
N PRO A 118 -0.73 -9.98 -0.07
CA PRO A 118 -0.81 -11.41 -0.39
C PRO A 118 -0.72 -12.27 0.89
N GLY A 119 -1.70 -12.08 1.79
CA GLY A 119 -1.76 -12.76 3.08
C GLY A 119 -1.26 -11.90 4.23
N THR A 120 -0.80 -12.54 5.31
CA THR A 120 -0.38 -11.90 6.56
C THR A 120 1.14 -11.88 6.67
N PRO A 121 1.78 -10.75 7.02
CA PRO A 121 3.22 -10.69 7.26
C PRO A 121 3.68 -11.65 8.36
N THR A 122 4.87 -12.24 8.22
CA THR A 122 5.42 -13.23 9.17
C THR A 122 5.55 -12.67 10.58
N ALA A 123 5.86 -11.38 10.72
CA ALA A 123 5.97 -10.71 12.02
C ALA A 123 4.66 -10.72 12.83
N GLN A 124 3.50 -10.84 12.16
CA GLN A 124 2.19 -10.96 12.81
C GLN A 124 1.85 -12.40 13.22
N GLN A 125 2.79 -13.34 13.07
CA GLN A 125 2.63 -14.75 13.45
C GLN A 125 1.36 -15.40 12.88
N PRO A 126 1.22 -15.42 11.52
CA PRO A 126 0.04 -15.98 10.86
C PRO A 126 -0.22 -17.43 11.30
N SER A 127 -1.48 -17.83 11.32
CA SER A 127 -1.86 -19.20 11.61
C SER A 127 -1.35 -20.16 10.51
N ALA A 128 -1.28 -21.45 10.81
CA ALA A 128 -0.92 -22.48 9.81
C ALA A 128 -1.93 -22.56 8.64
N LYS A 129 -3.11 -21.96 8.79
CA LYS A 129 -4.14 -21.87 7.72
C LYS A 129 -3.99 -20.64 6.84
N ASP A 130 -3.13 -19.70 7.19
CA ASP A 130 -2.92 -18.48 6.43
C ASP A 130 -1.84 -18.64 5.35
N ASN A 131 -1.69 -17.61 4.50
CA ASN A 131 -0.70 -17.56 3.42
C ASN A 131 -0.80 -18.77 2.45
N ARG A 132 -2.03 -19.14 2.09
CA ARG A 132 -2.32 -20.23 1.16
C ARG A 132 -2.36 -19.72 -0.26
N THR A 133 -1.49 -20.23 -1.14
CA THR A 133 -1.41 -19.82 -2.55
C THR A 133 -2.74 -20.02 -3.29
N ASP A 134 -3.36 -21.20 -3.11
CA ASP A 134 -4.63 -21.52 -3.77
C ASP A 134 -5.79 -20.61 -3.31
N ALA A 135 -5.82 -20.24 -2.05
CA ALA A 135 -6.82 -19.30 -1.51
C ALA A 135 -6.57 -17.88 -2.03
N PHE A 136 -5.30 -17.45 -2.08
CA PHE A 136 -4.91 -16.15 -2.60
C PHE A 136 -5.30 -15.98 -4.07
N VAL A 137 -4.95 -16.95 -4.92
CA VAL A 137 -5.28 -16.93 -6.36
C VAL A 137 -6.79 -16.76 -6.55
N ARG A 138 -7.61 -17.62 -5.91
CA ARG A 138 -9.08 -17.51 -6.01
C ARG A 138 -9.58 -16.14 -5.55
N SER A 139 -9.02 -15.60 -4.48
CA SER A 139 -9.42 -14.30 -3.97
C SER A 139 -9.08 -13.16 -4.93
N VAL A 140 -7.90 -13.19 -5.55
CA VAL A 140 -7.51 -12.18 -6.54
C VAL A 140 -8.39 -12.27 -7.78
N GLU A 141 -8.76 -13.45 -8.26
CA GLU A 141 -9.70 -13.64 -9.36
C GLU A 141 -11.09 -13.05 -9.02
N GLU A 142 -11.62 -13.34 -7.82
CA GLU A 142 -12.91 -12.79 -7.34
C GLU A 142 -12.85 -11.25 -7.23
N LEU A 143 -11.75 -10.68 -6.71
CA LEU A 143 -11.57 -9.24 -6.58
C LEU A 143 -11.34 -8.56 -7.93
N HIS A 144 -10.62 -9.21 -8.84
CA HIS A 144 -10.42 -8.70 -10.19
C HIS A 144 -11.77 -8.57 -10.93
N ALA A 145 -12.66 -9.56 -10.80
CA ALA A 145 -14.00 -9.48 -11.38
C ALA A 145 -14.85 -8.31 -10.84
N VAL A 146 -14.54 -7.80 -9.63
CA VAL A 146 -15.15 -6.59 -9.07
C VAL A 146 -14.46 -5.32 -9.58
N ALA A 147 -13.12 -5.33 -9.69
CA ALA A 147 -12.31 -4.17 -10.01
C ALA A 147 -12.32 -3.80 -11.50
N GLU A 148 -12.28 -4.82 -12.38
CA GLU A 148 -12.17 -4.63 -13.83
C GLU A 148 -13.30 -3.76 -14.42
N PRO A 149 -14.60 -4.01 -14.17
CA PRO A 149 -15.68 -3.18 -14.70
C PRO A 149 -15.69 -1.76 -14.15
N LEU A 150 -15.03 -1.53 -13.00
CA LEU A 150 -14.86 -0.22 -12.39
C LEU A 150 -13.62 0.52 -12.93
N GLY A 151 -12.78 -0.14 -13.72
CA GLY A 151 -11.53 0.42 -14.21
C GLY A 151 -10.45 0.57 -13.14
N VAL A 152 -10.62 -0.05 -11.98
CA VAL A 152 -9.65 -0.06 -10.87
C VAL A 152 -8.61 -1.15 -11.12
N ARG A 153 -7.33 -0.83 -10.92
CA ARG A 153 -6.22 -1.78 -10.99
C ARG A 153 -5.94 -2.35 -9.60
N LEU A 154 -5.47 -3.58 -9.55
CA LEU A 154 -5.03 -4.21 -8.30
C LEU A 154 -3.50 -4.29 -8.27
N ALA A 155 -2.90 -3.82 -7.20
CA ALA A 155 -1.45 -3.87 -6.95
C ALA A 155 -1.16 -4.84 -5.81
N LEU A 156 -0.53 -5.97 -6.11
CA LEU A 156 -0.11 -6.94 -5.10
C LEU A 156 1.14 -6.41 -4.40
N GLU A 157 1.10 -6.28 -3.10
CA GLU A 157 2.20 -5.68 -2.35
C GLU A 157 3.28 -6.69 -2.00
N VAL A 158 4.53 -6.27 -2.16
CA VAL A 158 5.67 -7.02 -1.63
C VAL A 158 5.66 -6.93 -0.11
N ILE A 159 5.42 -8.06 0.57
CA ILE A 159 5.37 -8.14 2.03
C ILE A 159 6.19 -9.34 2.55
N PRO A 160 6.73 -9.29 3.79
CA PRO A 160 7.59 -10.34 4.32
C PRO A 160 6.78 -11.58 4.75
N ASN A 161 6.38 -12.37 3.76
CA ASN A 161 5.85 -13.71 3.93
C ASN A 161 6.21 -14.57 2.70
N ARG A 162 5.84 -15.86 2.71
CA ARG A 162 6.20 -16.80 1.65
C ARG A 162 5.49 -16.61 0.30
N LEU A 163 4.47 -15.75 0.23
CA LEU A 163 3.74 -15.43 -1.01
C LEU A 163 4.13 -14.06 -1.55
N GLY A 164 4.66 -13.20 -0.68
CA GLY A 164 4.77 -11.76 -0.90
C GLY A 164 6.16 -11.28 -1.28
N ASP A 165 7.17 -12.15 -1.45
CA ASP A 165 8.43 -11.69 -2.03
C ASP A 165 8.28 -11.39 -3.54
N ALA A 166 9.15 -10.53 -4.08
CA ALA A 166 9.04 -10.05 -5.45
C ALA A 166 9.00 -11.18 -6.49
N GLN A 167 9.86 -12.19 -6.34
CA GLN A 167 9.92 -13.32 -7.28
C GLN A 167 8.64 -14.15 -7.22
N SER A 168 8.15 -14.48 -6.01
CA SER A 168 6.90 -15.24 -5.84
C SER A 168 5.70 -14.53 -6.46
N LEU A 169 5.64 -13.19 -6.34
CA LEU A 169 4.56 -12.41 -6.94
C LEU A 169 4.66 -12.35 -8.47
N VAL A 170 5.86 -12.19 -9.03
CA VAL A 170 6.09 -12.25 -10.49
C VAL A 170 5.70 -13.62 -11.03
N ASP A 171 6.12 -14.70 -10.37
CA ASP A 171 5.77 -16.08 -10.78
C ASP A 171 4.24 -16.30 -10.77
N LEU A 172 3.52 -15.68 -9.82
CA LEU A 172 2.07 -15.71 -9.79
C LEU A 172 1.44 -14.93 -10.93
N LEU A 173 1.96 -13.74 -11.27
CA LEU A 173 1.46 -12.91 -12.37
C LEU A 173 1.71 -13.55 -13.74
N GLU A 174 2.85 -14.20 -13.92
CA GLU A 174 3.20 -14.89 -15.18
C GLU A 174 2.54 -16.28 -15.32
N GLY A 175 2.02 -16.81 -14.23
CA GLY A 175 1.46 -18.16 -14.18
C GLY A 175 -0.04 -18.19 -13.87
N ALA A 176 -0.37 -18.22 -12.58
CA ALA A 176 -1.74 -18.46 -12.12
C ALA A 176 -2.65 -17.22 -12.21
N LEU A 177 -2.09 -16.02 -12.27
CA LEU A 177 -2.82 -14.73 -12.28
C LEU A 177 -2.56 -13.96 -13.58
N ASP A 178 -2.64 -14.62 -14.74
CA ASP A 178 -2.57 -13.96 -16.05
C ASP A 178 -3.83 -13.12 -16.30
N LEU A 179 -3.93 -12.01 -15.55
CA LEU A 179 -5.07 -11.10 -15.55
C LEU A 179 -4.61 -9.69 -15.97
N GLU A 180 -5.37 -9.06 -16.87
CA GLU A 180 -5.12 -7.67 -17.23
C GLU A 180 -5.32 -6.75 -16.00
N ARG A 181 -4.63 -5.60 -15.98
CA ARG A 181 -4.73 -4.58 -14.93
C ARG A 181 -4.26 -5.01 -13.53
N LEU A 182 -3.54 -6.13 -13.45
CA LEU A 182 -2.85 -6.57 -12.25
C LEU A 182 -1.39 -6.09 -12.31
N GLY A 183 -0.79 -5.78 -11.17
CA GLY A 183 0.62 -5.43 -11.05
C GLY A 183 1.08 -5.47 -9.60
N LEU A 184 2.25 -4.93 -9.35
CA LEU A 184 2.90 -4.97 -8.04
C LEU A 184 2.93 -3.58 -7.39
N CYS A 185 2.73 -3.55 -6.09
CA CYS A 185 3.18 -2.46 -5.22
C CYS A 185 4.53 -2.87 -4.61
N LEU A 186 5.59 -2.20 -5.04
CA LEU A 186 6.90 -2.44 -4.45
C LEU A 186 7.05 -1.64 -3.16
N ASP A 187 7.08 -2.35 -2.05
CA ASP A 187 7.36 -1.78 -0.74
C ASP A 187 8.85 -1.92 -0.42
N THR A 188 9.52 -0.78 -0.20
CA THR A 188 10.97 -0.72 0.02
C THR A 188 11.38 -1.24 1.38
N GLY A 189 10.59 -0.99 2.42
CA GLY A 189 10.90 -1.46 3.76
C GLY A 189 10.63 -2.95 3.91
N HIS A 190 9.55 -3.46 3.37
CA HIS A 190 9.27 -4.89 3.32
C HIS A 190 10.35 -5.64 2.51
N SER A 191 10.74 -5.08 1.36
CA SER A 191 11.85 -5.65 0.56
C SER A 191 13.16 -5.68 1.34
N ASN A 192 13.46 -4.64 2.15
CA ASN A 192 14.67 -4.59 2.98
C ASN A 192 14.69 -5.66 4.09
N ILE A 193 13.51 -6.07 4.59
CA ILE A 193 13.39 -7.20 5.54
C ILE A 193 13.60 -8.54 4.83
N LEU A 194 13.17 -8.65 3.57
CA LEU A 194 13.29 -9.87 2.76
C LEU A 194 14.71 -10.05 2.19
N GLY A 195 15.45 -8.96 1.94
CA GLY A 195 16.79 -9.02 1.36
C GLY A 195 17.23 -7.72 0.70
N ASP A 196 17.71 -7.80 -0.54
CA ASP A 196 18.17 -6.65 -1.31
C ASP A 196 17.01 -5.95 -2.02
N VAL A 197 16.79 -4.68 -1.67
CA VAL A 197 15.70 -3.88 -2.24
C VAL A 197 15.90 -3.62 -3.73
N SER A 198 17.14 -3.39 -4.17
CA SER A 198 17.43 -3.12 -5.59
C SER A 198 17.20 -4.35 -6.44
N GLU A 199 17.53 -5.53 -5.94
CA GLU A 199 17.21 -6.80 -6.58
C GLU A 199 15.70 -7.02 -6.68
N ALA A 200 14.94 -6.74 -5.59
CA ALA A 200 13.48 -6.83 -5.60
C ALA A 200 12.84 -5.89 -6.64
N VAL A 201 13.36 -4.65 -6.79
CA VAL A 201 12.93 -3.71 -7.84
C VAL A 201 13.19 -4.27 -9.23
N GLU A 202 14.39 -4.83 -9.48
CA GLU A 202 14.75 -5.37 -10.79
C GLU A 202 13.93 -6.62 -11.14
N ILE A 203 13.65 -7.50 -10.17
CA ILE A 203 12.79 -8.68 -10.33
C ILE A 203 11.35 -8.24 -10.66
N ALA A 204 10.80 -7.30 -9.89
CA ALA A 204 9.45 -6.79 -10.11
C ALA A 204 9.29 -6.09 -11.47
N GLY A 205 10.35 -5.42 -11.94
CA GLY A 205 10.47 -4.90 -13.31
C GLY A 205 9.26 -4.11 -13.78
N GLY A 206 8.77 -4.45 -14.98
CA GLY A 206 7.63 -3.79 -15.62
C GLY A 206 6.27 -4.04 -14.95
N TYR A 207 6.20 -4.91 -13.93
CA TYR A 207 4.97 -5.15 -13.16
C TYR A 207 4.73 -4.08 -12.08
N VAL A 208 5.73 -3.25 -11.75
CA VAL A 208 5.59 -2.21 -10.70
C VAL A 208 4.63 -1.12 -11.16
N ILE A 209 3.48 -1.03 -10.48
CA ILE A 209 2.44 -0.02 -10.76
C ILE A 209 2.17 0.90 -9.58
N ALA A 210 2.67 0.56 -8.40
CA ALA A 210 2.60 1.33 -7.16
C ALA A 210 3.88 1.14 -6.35
N THR A 211 4.12 2.03 -5.40
CA THR A 211 5.27 1.92 -4.48
C THR A 211 4.86 2.36 -3.09
N HIS A 212 5.42 1.70 -2.07
CA HIS A 212 5.50 2.21 -0.71
C HIS A 212 6.95 2.50 -0.35
N LEU A 213 7.21 3.75 0.02
CA LEU A 213 8.54 4.21 0.39
C LEU A 213 8.62 4.41 1.88
N HIS A 214 9.33 3.55 2.54
CA HIS A 214 9.76 3.72 3.92
C HIS A 214 11.09 3.00 4.15
N ASP A 215 11.73 3.29 5.26
CA ASP A 215 13.01 2.74 5.65
C ASP A 215 12.87 1.92 6.95
N ASN A 216 13.83 1.07 7.22
CA ASN A 216 13.97 0.31 8.46
C ASN A 216 15.40 -0.21 8.62
N ASP A 217 15.66 -0.99 9.65
CA ASP A 217 16.97 -1.59 9.95
C ASP A 217 17.20 -2.98 9.31
N GLY A 218 16.29 -3.42 8.42
CA GLY A 218 16.29 -4.75 7.81
C GLY A 218 15.77 -5.87 8.72
N ARG A 219 15.18 -5.55 9.89
CA ARG A 219 14.71 -6.54 10.87
C ARG A 219 13.26 -6.35 11.28
N ALA A 220 12.85 -5.09 11.44
CA ALA A 220 11.52 -4.74 11.90
C ALA A 220 10.87 -3.76 10.92
N ASP A 221 9.59 -3.96 10.68
CA ASP A 221 8.77 -3.11 9.84
C ASP A 221 8.40 -1.83 10.61
N SER A 222 9.32 -0.87 10.58
CA SER A 222 9.26 0.35 11.41
C SER A 222 8.79 1.60 10.68
N HIS A 223 8.49 1.51 9.38
CA HIS A 223 7.97 2.59 8.55
C HIS A 223 8.66 3.95 8.75
N GLN A 224 9.98 3.93 8.84
CA GLN A 224 10.79 5.13 9.02
C GLN A 224 10.84 5.97 7.73
N VAL A 225 11.11 7.27 7.90
CA VAL A 225 11.32 8.14 6.75
C VAL A 225 12.54 7.65 5.94
N PRO A 226 12.48 7.60 4.60
CA PRO A 226 13.62 7.26 3.74
C PRO A 226 14.91 8.01 4.11
N PHE A 227 16.04 7.33 4.01
CA PHE A 227 17.40 7.77 4.41
C PHE A 227 17.64 7.81 5.93
N THR A 228 16.78 7.21 6.75
CA THR A 228 17.00 7.16 8.21
C THR A 228 17.22 5.76 8.75
N GLY A 229 17.07 4.75 7.92
CA GLY A 229 17.34 3.33 8.22
C GLY A 229 18.58 2.80 7.50
N ALA A 230 18.50 1.54 7.03
CA ALA A 230 19.62 0.80 6.46
C ALA A 230 19.56 0.68 4.92
N ILE A 231 18.51 1.16 4.26
CA ILE A 231 18.34 1.03 2.80
C ILE A 231 19.37 1.90 2.06
N ASP A 232 20.07 1.32 1.09
CA ASP A 232 20.94 2.05 0.14
C ASP A 232 20.09 2.74 -0.93
N TRP A 233 19.52 3.89 -0.58
CA TRP A 233 18.62 4.65 -1.45
C TRP A 233 19.22 5.02 -2.81
N PRO A 234 20.50 5.45 -2.95
CA PRO A 234 21.09 5.68 -4.25
C PRO A 234 21.00 4.46 -5.17
N THR A 235 21.35 3.28 -4.67
CA THR A 235 21.27 2.02 -5.44
C THR A 235 19.83 1.64 -5.77
N VAL A 236 18.91 1.75 -4.81
CA VAL A 236 17.48 1.48 -5.02
C VAL A 236 16.86 2.40 -6.06
N LEU A 237 17.17 3.71 -6.00
CA LEU A 237 16.65 4.67 -6.98
C LEU A 237 17.22 4.45 -8.39
N MET A 238 18.47 4.00 -8.51
CA MET A 238 19.02 3.56 -9.80
C MET A 238 18.28 2.35 -10.36
N ALA A 239 17.90 1.38 -9.51
CA ALA A 239 17.10 0.23 -9.94
C ALA A 239 15.73 0.66 -10.46
N PHE A 240 15.02 1.54 -9.77
CA PHE A 240 13.75 2.11 -10.25
C PHE A 240 13.89 2.87 -11.59
N ARG A 241 14.98 3.63 -11.74
CA ARG A 241 15.29 4.30 -13.01
C ARG A 241 15.55 3.29 -14.13
N LYS A 242 16.25 2.20 -13.83
CA LYS A 242 16.56 1.12 -14.79
C LYS A 242 15.30 0.42 -15.30
N ILE A 243 14.32 0.17 -14.44
CA ILE A 243 13.02 -0.41 -14.85
C ILE A 243 12.07 0.60 -15.49
N GLY A 244 12.42 1.89 -15.52
CA GLY A 244 11.61 2.94 -16.11
C GLY A 244 10.34 3.28 -15.32
N TYR A 245 10.37 3.22 -13.99
CA TYR A 245 9.20 3.54 -13.17
C TYR A 245 8.84 5.04 -13.26
N GLU A 246 7.64 5.34 -13.73
CA GLU A 246 7.10 6.71 -13.88
C GLU A 246 5.85 6.96 -13.01
N GLY A 247 5.50 6.02 -12.14
CA GLY A 247 4.33 6.11 -11.27
C GLY A 247 4.47 7.13 -10.13
N THR A 248 3.48 7.14 -9.25
CA THR A 248 3.48 7.98 -8.05
C THR A 248 4.30 7.30 -6.94
N TRP A 249 5.21 8.06 -6.33
CA TRP A 249 6.03 7.63 -5.20
C TRP A 249 5.27 7.88 -3.90
N VAL A 250 4.76 6.84 -3.27
CA VAL A 250 3.94 6.95 -2.06
C VAL A 250 4.78 6.67 -0.83
N PHE A 251 4.86 7.62 0.09
CA PHE A 251 5.45 7.41 1.41
C PHE A 251 4.43 6.73 2.32
N GLU A 252 4.78 5.57 2.86
CA GLU A 252 3.99 4.88 3.87
C GLU A 252 4.74 4.92 5.21
N LEU A 253 4.33 5.84 6.08
CA LEU A 253 5.07 6.21 7.27
C LEU A 253 4.24 6.06 8.54
N VAL A 254 4.92 5.87 9.67
CA VAL A 254 4.31 5.92 11.00
C VAL A 254 5.07 6.88 11.91
N GLY A 255 4.39 7.41 12.92
CA GLY A 255 4.99 8.23 13.94
C GLY A 255 3.99 8.89 14.85
N THR A 256 4.41 9.24 16.06
CA THR A 256 3.54 9.87 17.08
C THR A 256 3.31 11.36 16.83
N GLU A 257 4.13 11.98 15.99
CA GLU A 257 4.06 13.40 15.62
C GLU A 257 3.94 13.53 14.08
N PRO A 258 2.74 13.39 13.49
CA PRO A 258 2.56 13.35 12.03
C PRO A 258 3.18 14.54 11.31
N ARG A 259 3.03 15.75 11.84
CA ARG A 259 3.62 16.95 11.26
C ARG A 259 5.15 16.85 11.12
N LEU A 260 5.84 16.39 12.16
CA LEU A 260 7.30 16.21 12.11
C LEU A 260 7.70 15.11 11.12
N VAL A 261 6.90 14.05 11.02
CA VAL A 261 7.09 12.98 10.02
C VAL A 261 6.96 13.55 8.61
N LEU A 262 5.91 14.35 8.32
CA LEU A 262 5.71 15.00 7.03
C LEU A 262 6.82 16.01 6.67
N GLU A 263 7.31 16.79 7.63
CA GLU A 263 8.45 17.68 7.41
C GLU A 263 9.71 16.91 6.99
N ARG A 264 9.96 15.75 7.60
CA ARG A 264 11.08 14.85 7.25
C ARG A 264 10.85 14.19 5.90
N ALA A 265 9.63 13.71 5.63
CA ALA A 265 9.24 13.12 4.35
C ALA A 265 9.40 14.10 3.19
N ALA A 266 9.03 15.37 3.38
CA ALA A 266 9.24 16.42 2.38
C ALA A 266 10.73 16.69 2.10
N ARG A 267 11.62 16.50 3.08
CA ARG A 267 13.08 16.56 2.85
C ARG A 267 13.59 15.33 2.10
N ALA A 268 13.12 14.15 2.49
CA ALA A 268 13.44 12.89 1.80
C ALA A 268 12.99 12.93 0.34
N ARG A 269 11.78 13.45 0.06
CA ARG A 269 11.27 13.66 -1.30
C ARG A 269 12.26 14.48 -2.14
N ARG A 270 12.70 15.64 -1.68
CA ARG A 270 13.66 16.48 -2.41
C ARG A 270 14.96 15.73 -2.72
N ARG A 271 15.45 14.95 -1.75
CA ARG A 271 16.67 14.15 -1.95
C ARG A 271 16.46 13.04 -2.99
N ILE A 272 15.28 12.40 -3.02
CA ILE A 272 14.91 11.44 -4.07
C ILE A 272 14.87 12.13 -5.43
N GLU A 273 14.22 13.30 -5.53
CA GLU A 273 14.17 14.11 -6.77
C GLU A 273 15.58 14.44 -7.29
N GLU A 274 16.47 14.88 -6.42
CA GLU A 274 17.86 15.20 -6.77
C GLU A 274 18.61 13.97 -7.30
N LEU A 275 18.48 12.81 -6.64
CA LEU A 275 19.14 11.57 -7.05
C LEU A 275 18.59 10.98 -8.36
N LEU A 276 17.31 11.17 -8.65
CA LEU A 276 16.69 10.67 -9.89
C LEU A 276 16.97 11.60 -11.10
N THR A 277 17.33 12.86 -10.86
CA THR A 277 17.60 13.86 -11.91
C THR A 277 19.09 14.06 -12.19
N SER A 278 19.97 13.57 -11.31
CA SER A 278 21.43 13.55 -11.48
C SER A 278 21.87 12.39 -12.37
#